data_a40d965deaba2d6baa65c284fd9533d8
#
_entry.id   a40d965deaba2d6baa65c284fd9533d8
#
_cell.length_a   1.000
_cell.length_b   1.000
_cell.length_c   1.000
_cell.angle_alpha   90.00
_cell.angle_beta   90.00
_cell.angle_gamma   90.00
#
_symmetry.space_group_name_H-M   'P 1'
#
loop_
_entity.id
_entity.type
_entity.pdbx_description
1 polymer ?
#
loop_
_entity_poly.entity_id
_entity_poly.type
_entity_poly.pdbx_seq_one_letter_code
_entity_poly.pdbx_strand_id
1 'polypeptide(L)'
;MDNLAVCAEEGEAFKLLGCLVDCKFVMDQAVEKILSQMRPKIRAIVRTKPHYSTRDLVGQFKTHIWGTMEVHSGGIFHASNHLLDKFDASQRHFLEELGVDERSAFLDYNFAPPSLRRNIGILGLLHKRVLGIAHPIFNKLLPYHLEIFGSLRQGEHNKQLYGHGNEIHFQHGLHRRSIFGMVHIYNRLPREIGNCACVSSFQRELTLIARKKCESGNPDWSSLFSGRA
;
A
#
# COMPACT_ATOMS: atom_id res chain seq x y z
N MET A 1 -11.93 -36.00 0.71
CA MET A 1 -11.19 -35.00 1.52
C MET A 1 -11.88 -33.68 1.37
N ASP A 2 -12.95 -33.50 2.10
CA ASP A 2 -13.85 -32.36 1.97
C ASP A 2 -13.51 -31.37 3.07
N ASN A 3 -12.52 -30.52 2.82
CA ASN A 3 -12.37 -29.29 3.58
C ASN A 3 -13.33 -28.25 2.99
N LEU A 4 -14.60 -28.42 3.33
CA LEU A 4 -15.59 -27.37 3.21
C LEU A 4 -15.07 -26.18 4.00
N ALA A 5 -14.81 -25.08 3.29
CA ALA A 5 -14.68 -23.78 3.92
C ALA A 5 -15.94 -23.58 4.75
N VAL A 6 -15.81 -23.54 6.07
CA VAL A 6 -16.91 -23.17 6.96
C VAL A 6 -17.30 -21.77 6.54
N CYS A 7 -18.44 -21.64 5.87
CA CYS A 7 -19.04 -20.33 5.61
C CYS A 7 -19.30 -19.72 7.00
N ALA A 8 -18.61 -18.64 7.31
CA ALA A 8 -18.95 -17.84 8.47
C ALA A 8 -20.41 -17.41 8.34
N GLU A 9 -21.15 -17.42 9.44
CA GLU A 9 -22.53 -16.90 9.47
C GLU A 9 -22.56 -15.47 8.96
N GLU A 10 -23.70 -15.04 8.42
CA GLU A 10 -23.84 -13.73 7.81
C GLU A 10 -23.51 -12.64 8.85
N GLY A 11 -22.37 -11.95 8.64
CA GLY A 11 -21.86 -10.94 9.58
C GLY A 11 -20.60 -11.34 10.35
N GLU A 12 -20.21 -12.61 10.38
CA GLU A 12 -18.97 -13.06 11.01
C GLU A 12 -17.77 -12.93 10.06
N ALA A 13 -16.62 -12.48 10.61
CA ALA A 13 -15.36 -12.45 9.89
C ALA A 13 -14.59 -13.75 10.12
N PHE A 14 -14.12 -14.39 9.07
CA PHE A 14 -13.23 -15.54 9.15
C PHE A 14 -11.76 -15.14 9.08
N LYS A 15 -10.89 -15.96 9.65
CA LYS A 15 -9.45 -15.69 9.67
C LYS A 15 -8.76 -16.37 8.49
N LEU A 16 -8.24 -15.57 7.56
CA LEU A 16 -7.44 -16.05 6.43
C LEU A 16 -6.00 -15.52 6.56
N LEU A 17 -5.03 -16.41 6.70
CA LEU A 17 -3.59 -16.07 6.82
C LEU A 17 -3.31 -14.94 7.84
N GLY A 18 -4.05 -14.96 8.95
CA GLY A 18 -3.90 -13.95 10.01
C GLY A 18 -4.78 -12.72 9.86
N CYS A 19 -5.28 -12.41 8.66
CA CYS A 19 -6.20 -11.32 8.41
C CYS A 19 -7.65 -11.78 8.69
N LEU A 20 -8.46 -10.92 9.30
CA LEU A 20 -9.90 -11.09 9.40
C LEU A 20 -10.54 -10.62 8.10
N VAL A 21 -11.34 -11.48 7.48
CA VAL A 21 -12.05 -11.16 6.23
C VAL A 21 -13.54 -11.34 6.49
N ASP A 22 -14.32 -10.29 6.32
CA ASP A 22 -15.77 -10.31 6.39
C ASP A 22 -16.40 -10.57 5.02
N CYS A 23 -17.62 -11.11 5.00
CA CYS A 23 -18.34 -11.47 3.77
C CYS A 23 -18.66 -10.25 2.86
N LYS A 24 -18.67 -9.04 3.43
CA LYS A 24 -18.93 -7.78 2.69
C LYS A 24 -17.64 -7.07 2.25
N PHE A 25 -16.48 -7.62 2.60
CA PHE A 25 -15.17 -7.01 2.33
C PHE A 25 -15.05 -5.55 2.83
N VAL A 26 -15.68 -5.22 3.94
CA VAL A 26 -15.60 -3.88 4.56
C VAL A 26 -14.28 -3.72 5.30
N MET A 27 -13.79 -4.81 5.93
CA MET A 27 -12.50 -4.92 6.63
C MET A 27 -12.38 -4.09 7.93
N ASP A 28 -13.48 -3.62 8.49
CA ASP A 28 -13.51 -2.84 9.72
C ASP A 28 -12.91 -3.59 10.91
N GLN A 29 -13.33 -4.85 11.13
CA GLN A 29 -12.82 -5.71 12.19
C GLN A 29 -11.32 -5.99 12.02
N ALA A 30 -10.86 -6.20 10.78
CA ALA A 30 -9.44 -6.41 10.49
C ALA A 30 -8.62 -5.16 10.85
N VAL A 31 -9.06 -3.99 10.41
CA VAL A 31 -8.40 -2.71 10.67
C VAL A 31 -8.35 -2.42 12.18
N GLU A 32 -9.48 -2.55 12.89
CA GLU A 32 -9.52 -2.30 14.34
C GLU A 32 -8.65 -3.29 15.12
N LYS A 33 -8.60 -4.55 14.72
CA LYS A 33 -7.69 -5.54 15.33
C LYS A 33 -6.23 -5.16 15.17
N ILE A 34 -5.82 -4.74 13.97
CA ILE A 34 -4.43 -4.30 13.74
C ILE A 34 -4.12 -3.06 14.57
N LEU A 35 -5.01 -2.07 14.58
CA LEU A 35 -4.86 -0.85 15.37
C LEU A 35 -4.79 -1.15 16.87
N SER A 36 -5.61 -2.08 17.38
CA SER A 36 -5.57 -2.48 18.79
C SER A 36 -4.23 -3.09 19.21
N GLN A 37 -3.54 -3.76 18.29
CA GLN A 37 -2.19 -4.29 18.52
C GLN A 37 -1.11 -3.21 18.44
N MET A 38 -1.31 -2.17 17.62
CA MET A 38 -0.35 -1.10 17.41
C MET A 38 -0.39 -0.05 18.52
N ARG A 39 -1.58 0.39 18.94
CA ARG A 39 -1.77 1.47 19.92
C ARG A 39 -0.97 1.30 21.21
N PRO A 40 -0.95 0.13 21.88
CA PRO A 40 -0.14 -0.04 23.09
C PRO A 40 1.36 0.05 22.82
N LYS A 41 1.83 -0.48 21.67
CA LYS A 41 3.23 -0.40 21.27
C LYS A 41 3.66 1.04 21.01
N ILE A 42 2.85 1.82 20.28
CA ILE A 42 3.10 3.25 20.02
C ILE A 42 3.20 4.02 21.35
N ARG A 43 2.25 3.81 22.27
CA ARG A 43 2.28 4.44 23.59
C ARG A 43 3.52 4.05 24.40
N ALA A 44 3.96 2.80 24.31
CA ALA A 44 5.18 2.35 24.97
C ALA A 44 6.42 3.09 24.41
N ILE A 45 6.53 3.23 23.08
CA ILE A 45 7.63 3.97 22.45
C ILE A 45 7.60 5.45 22.87
N VAL A 46 6.45 6.12 22.82
CA VAL A 46 6.31 7.53 23.22
C VAL A 46 6.72 7.76 24.69
N ARG A 47 6.41 6.84 25.59
CA ARG A 47 6.83 6.93 27.01
C ARG A 47 8.34 6.92 27.20
N THR A 48 9.10 6.38 26.26
CA THR A 48 10.57 6.36 26.33
C THR A 48 11.22 7.64 25.77
N LYS A 49 10.43 8.60 25.26
CA LYS A 49 10.90 9.87 24.69
C LYS A 49 11.94 10.62 25.54
N PRO A 50 11.86 10.67 26.89
CA PRO A 50 12.87 11.35 27.68
C PRO A 50 14.28 10.72 27.60
N HIS A 51 14.38 9.47 27.15
CA HIS A 51 15.61 8.67 27.17
C HIS A 51 16.22 8.39 25.80
N TYR A 52 15.51 8.71 24.71
CA TYR A 52 15.92 8.36 23.36
C TYR A 52 15.82 9.55 22.40
N SER A 53 16.70 9.59 21.41
CA SER A 53 16.62 10.59 20.35
C SER A 53 15.40 10.34 19.44
N THR A 54 14.95 11.38 18.73
CA THR A 54 13.89 11.25 17.72
C THR A 54 14.22 10.18 16.70
N ARG A 55 15.48 10.07 16.28
CA ARG A 55 15.94 9.04 15.33
C ARG A 55 15.74 7.62 15.88
N ASP A 56 16.06 7.40 17.15
CA ASP A 56 15.91 6.10 17.81
C ASP A 56 14.43 5.74 17.96
N LEU A 57 13.59 6.69 18.36
CA LEU A 57 12.14 6.47 18.50
C LEU A 57 11.48 6.15 17.15
N VAL A 58 11.85 6.86 16.08
CA VAL A 58 11.43 6.53 14.72
C VAL A 58 11.94 5.14 14.30
N GLY A 59 13.16 4.79 14.67
CA GLY A 59 13.73 3.45 14.45
C GLY A 59 12.91 2.36 15.15
N GLN A 60 12.54 2.58 16.43
CA GLN A 60 11.67 1.66 17.19
C GLN A 60 10.29 1.52 16.54
N PHE A 61 9.68 2.62 16.07
CA PHE A 61 8.41 2.57 15.37
C PHE A 61 8.52 1.72 14.09
N LYS A 62 9.55 1.94 13.28
CA LYS A 62 9.79 1.14 12.07
C LYS A 62 9.90 -0.36 12.38
N THR A 63 10.64 -0.69 13.43
CA THR A 63 10.90 -2.09 13.80
C THR A 63 9.65 -2.78 14.35
N HIS A 64 8.88 -2.12 15.22
CA HIS A 64 7.82 -2.77 15.98
C HIS A 64 6.41 -2.52 15.45
N ILE A 65 6.21 -1.44 14.67
CA ILE A 65 4.88 -1.03 14.18
C ILE A 65 4.73 -1.31 12.69
N TRP A 66 5.68 -0.90 11.84
CA TRP A 66 5.57 -1.09 10.40
C TRP A 66 5.37 -2.56 10.01
N GLY A 67 6.11 -3.47 10.60
CA GLY A 67 5.92 -4.91 10.34
C GLY A 67 4.48 -5.37 10.57
N THR A 68 3.84 -4.88 11.66
CA THR A 68 2.43 -5.21 11.96
C THR A 68 1.48 -4.63 10.89
N MET A 69 1.74 -3.41 10.39
CA MET A 69 0.92 -2.79 9.34
C MET A 69 1.10 -3.46 7.98
N GLU A 70 2.34 -3.75 7.60
CA GLU A 70 2.71 -4.19 6.25
C GLU A 70 2.33 -5.64 5.97
N VAL A 71 2.45 -6.52 6.95
CA VAL A 71 2.03 -7.93 6.82
C VAL A 71 0.56 -8.05 6.41
N HIS A 72 -0.29 -7.14 6.88
CA HIS A 72 -1.72 -7.17 6.58
C HIS A 72 -2.11 -6.28 5.39
N SER A 73 -1.19 -5.47 4.85
CA SER A 73 -1.51 -4.46 3.81
C SER A 73 -2.22 -5.04 2.60
N GLY A 74 -1.81 -6.21 2.12
CA GLY A 74 -2.46 -6.86 0.97
C GLY A 74 -3.91 -7.25 1.25
N GLY A 75 -4.19 -7.78 2.44
CA GLY A 75 -5.52 -8.21 2.85
C GLY A 75 -6.49 -7.04 3.07
N ILE A 76 -6.02 -5.93 3.64
CA ILE A 76 -6.86 -4.77 3.95
C ILE A 76 -6.83 -3.69 2.86
N PHE A 77 -6.08 -3.88 1.78
CA PHE A 77 -5.87 -2.83 0.78
C PHE A 77 -7.19 -2.29 0.19
N HIS A 78 -8.20 -3.12 0.06
CA HIS A 78 -9.51 -2.74 -0.49
C HIS A 78 -10.47 -2.10 0.54
N ALA A 79 -10.09 -1.98 1.81
CA ALA A 79 -10.87 -1.27 2.81
C ALA A 79 -11.15 0.19 2.40
N SER A 80 -12.15 0.83 2.97
CA SER A 80 -12.47 2.23 2.67
C SER A 80 -11.32 3.18 3.06
N ASN A 81 -11.25 4.35 2.42
CA ASN A 81 -10.24 5.37 2.76
C ASN A 81 -10.34 5.72 4.25
N HIS A 82 -11.56 5.95 4.76
CA HIS A 82 -11.78 6.27 6.18
C HIS A 82 -11.15 5.25 7.13
N LEU A 83 -11.22 3.95 6.81
CA LEU A 83 -10.60 2.92 7.63
C LEU A 83 -9.07 2.92 7.53
N LEU A 84 -8.55 3.08 6.32
CA LEU A 84 -7.10 3.09 6.09
C LEU A 84 -6.43 4.35 6.64
N ASP A 85 -7.12 5.49 6.63
CA ASP A 85 -6.64 6.77 7.18
C ASP A 85 -6.41 6.70 8.70
N LYS A 86 -7.01 5.75 9.40
CA LYS A 86 -6.72 5.50 10.82
C LYS A 86 -5.27 5.07 11.08
N PHE A 87 -4.63 4.40 10.10
CA PHE A 87 -3.20 4.09 10.19
C PHE A 87 -2.35 5.34 10.01
N ASP A 88 -2.69 6.16 9.01
CA ASP A 88 -2.00 7.42 8.77
C ASP A 88 -2.17 8.37 9.96
N ALA A 89 -3.37 8.45 10.54
CA ALA A 89 -3.63 9.20 11.76
C ALA A 89 -2.81 8.69 12.97
N SER A 90 -2.65 7.38 13.10
CA SER A 90 -1.83 6.80 14.18
C SER A 90 -0.36 7.17 14.05
N GLN A 91 0.18 7.23 12.83
CA GLN A 91 1.55 7.68 12.59
C GLN A 91 1.69 9.20 12.78
N ARG A 92 0.73 10.01 12.32
CA ARG A 92 0.71 11.45 12.56
C ARG A 92 0.73 11.77 14.05
N HIS A 93 -0.15 11.15 14.82
CA HIS A 93 -0.17 11.33 16.27
C HIS A 93 1.18 11.01 16.92
N PHE A 94 1.84 9.93 16.49
CA PHE A 94 3.19 9.62 16.94
C PHE A 94 4.19 10.74 16.61
N LEU A 95 4.13 11.30 15.40
CA LEU A 95 5.01 12.40 14.99
C LEU A 95 4.71 13.70 15.75
N GLU A 96 3.45 14.01 16.00
CA GLU A 96 3.01 15.14 16.82
C GLU A 96 3.60 15.05 18.25
N GLU A 97 3.55 13.85 18.85
CA GLU A 97 4.18 13.59 20.15
C GLU A 97 5.70 13.82 20.13
N LEU A 98 6.36 13.61 19.01
CA LEU A 98 7.79 13.88 18.84
C LEU A 98 8.10 15.34 18.46
N GLY A 99 7.10 16.14 18.08
CA GLY A 99 7.29 17.50 17.57
C GLY A 99 7.89 17.53 16.16
N VAL A 100 7.61 16.52 15.32
CA VAL A 100 8.13 16.38 13.95
C VAL A 100 6.98 16.39 12.96
N ASP A 101 7.06 17.22 11.93
CA ASP A 101 6.09 17.20 10.84
C ASP A 101 6.33 16.03 9.85
N GLU A 102 5.30 15.66 9.09
CA GLU A 102 5.36 14.50 8.16
C GLU A 102 6.42 14.67 7.07
N ARG A 103 6.65 15.90 6.59
CA ARG A 103 7.65 16.19 5.55
C ARG A 103 9.06 15.96 6.09
N SER A 104 9.39 16.55 7.22
CA SER A 104 10.68 16.35 7.90
C SER A 104 10.86 14.89 8.28
N ALA A 105 9.81 14.22 8.76
CA ALA A 105 9.86 12.79 9.06
C ALA A 105 10.24 11.96 7.84
N PHE A 106 9.70 12.27 6.68
CA PHE A 106 10.04 11.56 5.44
C PHE A 106 11.45 11.89 4.95
N LEU A 107 11.84 13.18 4.95
CA LEU A 107 13.12 13.63 4.42
C LEU A 107 14.31 13.23 5.31
N ASP A 108 14.19 13.43 6.63
CA ASP A 108 15.33 13.25 7.55
C ASP A 108 15.46 11.83 8.08
N TYR A 109 14.33 11.16 8.24
CA TYR A 109 14.28 9.81 8.84
C TYR A 109 13.80 8.73 7.86
N ASN A 110 13.51 9.06 6.58
CA ASN A 110 12.89 8.12 5.62
C ASN A 110 11.63 7.45 6.21
N PHE A 111 10.79 8.28 6.85
CA PHE A 111 9.60 7.84 7.57
C PHE A 111 8.33 8.23 6.78
N ALA A 112 8.12 7.52 5.68
CA ALA A 112 6.99 7.76 4.79
C ALA A 112 5.65 7.41 5.44
N PRO A 113 4.55 8.13 5.08
CA PRO A 113 3.21 7.79 5.56
C PRO A 113 2.79 6.37 5.17
N PRO A 114 1.97 5.69 6.00
CA PRO A 114 1.46 4.36 5.72
C PRO A 114 0.74 4.22 4.37
N SER A 115 -0.02 5.23 3.95
CA SER A 115 -0.69 5.29 2.65
C SER A 115 0.30 5.20 1.49
N LEU A 116 1.35 6.00 1.49
CA LEU A 116 2.38 5.99 0.46
C LEU A 116 3.11 4.64 0.41
N ARG A 117 3.50 4.10 1.56
CA ARG A 117 4.17 2.80 1.67
C ARG A 117 3.30 1.67 1.14
N ARG A 118 2.03 1.66 1.50
CA ARG A 118 1.03 0.67 1.04
C ARG A 118 0.87 0.72 -0.47
N ASN A 119 0.74 1.91 -1.06
CA ASN A 119 0.60 2.07 -2.50
C ASN A 119 1.85 1.59 -3.25
N ILE A 120 3.05 1.95 -2.78
CA ILE A 120 4.32 1.46 -3.35
C ILE A 120 4.42 -0.07 -3.20
N GLY A 121 3.96 -0.64 -2.09
CA GLY A 121 3.91 -2.08 -1.87
C GLY A 121 3.05 -2.81 -2.91
N ILE A 122 1.85 -2.30 -3.18
CA ILE A 122 0.94 -2.88 -4.19
C ILE A 122 1.48 -2.69 -5.62
N LEU A 123 2.07 -1.54 -5.94
CA LEU A 123 2.77 -1.36 -7.22
C LEU A 123 3.94 -2.33 -7.37
N GLY A 124 4.65 -2.62 -6.27
CA GLY A 124 5.68 -3.66 -6.24
C GLY A 124 5.14 -5.06 -6.53
N LEU A 125 3.91 -5.39 -6.08
CA LEU A 125 3.25 -6.65 -6.42
C LEU A 125 2.88 -6.71 -7.91
N LEU A 126 2.39 -5.63 -8.51
CA LEU A 126 2.18 -5.53 -9.95
C LEU A 126 3.49 -5.70 -10.72
N HIS A 127 4.56 -5.07 -10.28
CA HIS A 127 5.87 -5.22 -10.89
C HIS A 127 6.41 -6.65 -10.76
N LYS A 128 6.19 -7.31 -9.62
CA LYS A 128 6.51 -8.73 -9.43
C LYS A 128 5.79 -9.62 -10.43
N ARG A 129 4.52 -9.31 -10.77
CA ARG A 129 3.78 -9.97 -11.85
C ARG A 129 4.45 -9.77 -13.21
N VAL A 130 4.85 -8.54 -13.51
CA VAL A 130 5.52 -8.18 -14.77
C VAL A 130 6.88 -8.85 -14.92
N LEU A 131 7.61 -9.05 -13.84
CA LEU A 131 8.87 -9.80 -13.83
C LEU A 131 8.68 -11.34 -13.96
N GLY A 132 7.44 -11.83 -13.93
CA GLY A 132 7.15 -13.27 -14.02
C GLY A 132 7.46 -14.08 -12.76
N ILE A 133 7.73 -13.42 -11.62
CA ILE A 133 8.09 -14.03 -10.34
C ILE A 133 6.93 -14.02 -9.31
N ALA A 134 5.74 -13.56 -9.71
CA ALA A 134 4.53 -13.64 -8.91
C ALA A 134 3.89 -15.03 -9.02
N HIS A 135 2.98 -15.36 -8.08
CA HIS A 135 2.23 -16.62 -8.16
C HIS A 135 1.47 -16.72 -9.50
N PRO A 136 1.42 -17.90 -10.16
CA PRO A 136 0.83 -18.07 -11.51
C PRO A 136 -0.62 -17.58 -11.65
N ILE A 137 -1.40 -17.55 -10.57
CA ILE A 137 -2.77 -17.02 -10.59
C ILE A 137 -2.82 -15.57 -11.10
N PHE A 138 -1.79 -14.76 -10.82
CA PHE A 138 -1.71 -13.38 -11.29
C PHE A 138 -1.60 -13.26 -12.81
N ASN A 139 -1.15 -14.31 -13.51
CA ASN A 139 -1.13 -14.31 -14.98
C ASN A 139 -2.55 -14.28 -15.57
N LYS A 140 -3.51 -14.91 -14.88
CA LYS A 140 -4.92 -14.90 -15.27
C LYS A 140 -5.63 -13.62 -14.83
N LEU A 141 -5.33 -13.14 -13.62
CA LEU A 141 -5.99 -11.96 -13.04
C LEU A 141 -5.49 -10.63 -13.63
N LEU A 142 -4.24 -10.58 -14.04
CA LEU A 142 -3.55 -9.39 -14.55
C LEU A 142 -2.77 -9.76 -15.82
N PRO A 143 -3.46 -10.05 -16.95
CA PRO A 143 -2.80 -10.35 -18.22
C PRO A 143 -2.05 -9.12 -18.74
N TYR A 144 -1.11 -9.34 -19.66
CA TYR A 144 -0.49 -8.22 -20.39
C TYR A 144 -1.49 -7.62 -21.37
N HIS A 145 -1.37 -6.33 -21.60
CA HIS A 145 -2.09 -5.66 -22.65
C HIS A 145 -1.44 -5.99 -24.01
N LEU A 146 -2.12 -6.76 -24.84
CA LEU A 146 -1.57 -7.29 -26.10
C LEU A 146 -1.57 -6.28 -27.27
N GLU A 147 -2.33 -5.18 -27.18
CA GLU A 147 -2.60 -4.26 -28.30
C GLU A 147 -1.70 -3.00 -28.31
N ILE A 148 -0.59 -2.99 -27.57
CA ILE A 148 0.15 -1.74 -27.31
C ILE A 148 1.08 -1.33 -28.46
N PHE A 149 1.25 -2.14 -29.50
CA PHE A 149 2.25 -1.88 -30.56
C PHE A 149 2.04 -0.59 -31.38
N GLY A 150 1.01 0.21 -31.10
CA GLY A 150 0.73 1.45 -31.82
C GLY A 150 0.37 2.70 -31.01
N SER A 151 0.11 2.60 -29.70
CA SER A 151 -0.51 3.68 -28.94
C SER A 151 0.15 4.07 -27.62
N LEU A 152 1.41 3.69 -27.40
CA LEU A 152 2.15 4.14 -26.20
C LEU A 152 2.34 5.67 -26.27
N ARG A 153 1.93 6.37 -25.23
CA ARG A 153 2.31 7.77 -25.06
C ARG A 153 3.83 7.87 -24.90
N GLN A 154 4.40 8.96 -25.39
CA GLN A 154 5.84 9.19 -25.27
C GLN A 154 6.28 9.11 -23.81
N GLY A 155 7.19 8.18 -23.49
CA GLY A 155 7.72 7.97 -22.13
C GLY A 155 7.08 6.82 -21.35
N GLU A 156 5.98 6.21 -21.82
CA GLU A 156 5.38 5.05 -21.15
C GLU A 156 6.17 3.75 -21.42
N HIS A 157 6.17 2.84 -20.45
CA HIS A 157 6.84 1.54 -20.59
C HIS A 157 5.98 0.55 -21.40
N ASN A 158 6.62 -0.40 -22.07
CA ASN A 158 5.98 -1.42 -22.89
C ASN A 158 5.43 -2.66 -22.12
N LYS A 159 5.64 -2.71 -20.80
CA LYS A 159 5.21 -3.82 -19.92
C LYS A 159 3.88 -3.48 -19.24
N GLN A 160 2.89 -3.09 -20.03
CA GLN A 160 1.59 -2.69 -19.48
C GLN A 160 0.71 -3.89 -19.17
N LEU A 161 -0.07 -3.76 -18.09
CA LEU A 161 -1.04 -4.75 -17.68
C LEU A 161 -2.43 -4.36 -18.18
N TYR A 162 -3.23 -5.37 -18.51
CA TYR A 162 -4.62 -5.15 -18.88
C TYR A 162 -5.44 -4.80 -17.62
N GLY A 163 -6.06 -3.64 -17.65
CA GLY A 163 -7.01 -3.22 -16.61
C GLY A 163 -8.43 -3.49 -17.07
N HIS A 164 -9.14 -4.37 -16.41
CA HIS A 164 -10.53 -4.72 -16.72
C HIS A 164 -11.54 -3.55 -16.64
N GLY A 165 -11.06 -2.32 -16.50
CA GLY A 165 -11.87 -1.12 -16.27
C GLY A 165 -12.82 -0.72 -17.39
N ASN A 166 -12.62 -1.21 -18.63
CA ASN A 166 -13.44 -0.85 -19.79
C ASN A 166 -14.54 -1.88 -20.13
N GLU A 167 -14.41 -3.12 -19.66
CA GLU A 167 -15.32 -4.19 -20.05
C GLU A 167 -16.44 -4.49 -19.07
N ILE A 168 -16.26 -4.10 -17.83
CA ILE A 168 -17.28 -4.26 -16.81
C ILE A 168 -17.62 -2.85 -16.32
N HIS A 169 -18.89 -2.54 -16.17
CA HIS A 169 -19.34 -1.31 -15.48
C HIS A 169 -18.85 -1.30 -14.03
N PHE A 170 -17.54 -1.17 -13.83
CA PHE A 170 -16.86 -1.12 -12.55
C PHE A 170 -17.10 0.22 -11.81
N GLN A 171 -18.36 0.59 -11.73
CA GLN A 171 -18.80 1.63 -10.80
C GLN A 171 -18.71 1.16 -9.33
N HIS A 172 -18.39 -0.12 -9.11
CA HIS A 172 -18.22 -0.64 -7.75
C HIS A 172 -16.93 -0.15 -7.11
N GLY A 173 -17.07 0.66 -6.09
CA GLY A 173 -15.95 1.23 -5.33
C GLY A 173 -14.93 0.21 -4.80
N LEU A 174 -15.30 -1.08 -4.69
CA LEU A 174 -14.40 -2.16 -4.31
C LEU A 174 -13.31 -2.41 -5.36
N HIS A 175 -13.66 -2.44 -6.65
CA HIS A 175 -12.68 -2.66 -7.72
C HIS A 175 -11.64 -1.54 -7.76
N ARG A 176 -12.08 -0.29 -7.71
CA ARG A 176 -11.18 0.89 -7.68
C ARG A 176 -10.25 0.87 -6.46
N ARG A 177 -10.70 0.32 -5.34
CA ARG A 177 -9.92 0.20 -4.10
C ARG A 177 -9.07 -1.06 -4.03
N SER A 178 -9.14 -1.94 -5.04
CA SER A 178 -8.36 -3.18 -5.11
C SER A 178 -7.06 -3.00 -5.90
N ILE A 179 -6.31 -4.09 -6.06
CA ILE A 179 -5.11 -4.14 -6.89
C ILE A 179 -5.40 -3.74 -8.35
N PHE A 180 -6.59 -4.03 -8.87
CA PHE A 180 -6.99 -3.68 -10.23
C PHE A 180 -7.07 -2.16 -10.43
N GLY A 181 -7.51 -1.41 -9.41
CA GLY A 181 -7.49 0.05 -9.43
C GLY A 181 -6.09 0.66 -9.52
N MET A 182 -5.05 -0.11 -9.15
CA MET A 182 -3.65 0.34 -9.24
C MET A 182 -3.01 0.08 -10.60
N VAL A 183 -3.65 -0.70 -11.47
CA VAL A 183 -3.10 -1.03 -12.81
C VAL A 183 -2.90 0.24 -13.65
N HIS A 184 -3.85 1.17 -13.62
CA HIS A 184 -3.73 2.41 -14.38
C HIS A 184 -2.58 3.31 -13.88
N ILE A 185 -2.29 3.30 -12.57
CA ILE A 185 -1.14 4.01 -12.00
C ILE A 185 0.15 3.35 -12.48
N TYR A 186 0.21 1.99 -12.40
CA TYR A 186 1.35 1.22 -12.85
C TYR A 186 1.67 1.50 -14.33
N ASN A 187 0.66 1.47 -15.19
CA ASN A 187 0.81 1.67 -16.62
C ASN A 187 1.29 3.07 -17.01
N ARG A 188 1.05 4.08 -16.15
CA ARG A 188 1.53 5.46 -16.37
C ARG A 188 2.93 5.74 -15.82
N LEU A 189 3.57 4.75 -15.21
CA LEU A 189 4.93 4.95 -14.71
C LEU A 189 5.91 5.17 -15.87
N PRO A 190 6.96 5.99 -15.66
CA PRO A 190 8.01 6.20 -16.63
C PRO A 190 8.68 4.89 -17.06
N ARG A 191 9.20 4.87 -18.29
CA ARG A 191 9.85 3.68 -18.88
C ARG A 191 11.01 3.16 -18.03
N GLU A 192 11.79 4.05 -17.46
CA GLU A 192 12.93 3.70 -16.61
C GLU A 192 12.48 2.90 -15.38
N ILE A 193 11.34 3.29 -14.80
CA ILE A 193 10.75 2.62 -13.63
C ILE A 193 10.17 1.26 -14.01
N GLY A 194 9.39 1.20 -15.10
CA GLY A 194 8.82 -0.06 -15.59
C GLY A 194 9.85 -1.10 -16.02
N ASN A 195 11.09 -0.66 -16.32
CA ASN A 195 12.18 -1.54 -16.72
C ASN A 195 13.10 -1.99 -15.58
N CYS A 196 12.82 -1.62 -14.33
CA CYS A 196 13.59 -2.10 -13.19
C CYS A 196 13.68 -3.64 -13.19
N ALA A 197 14.87 -4.16 -12.94
CA ALA A 197 15.13 -5.60 -12.99
C ALA A 197 14.63 -6.37 -11.77
N CYS A 198 14.37 -5.69 -10.66
CA CYS A 198 13.88 -6.31 -9.43
C CYS A 198 12.89 -5.39 -8.68
N VAL A 199 12.07 -6.02 -7.83
CA VAL A 199 11.03 -5.31 -7.07
C VAL A 199 11.62 -4.29 -6.10
N SER A 200 12.76 -4.58 -5.48
CA SER A 200 13.39 -3.67 -4.52
C SER A 200 13.91 -2.41 -5.18
N SER A 201 14.55 -2.51 -6.36
CA SER A 201 14.97 -1.33 -7.12
C SER A 201 13.75 -0.52 -7.59
N PHE A 202 12.71 -1.17 -8.08
CA PHE A 202 11.45 -0.54 -8.46
C PHE A 202 10.83 0.27 -7.32
N GLN A 203 10.67 -0.33 -6.14
CA GLN A 203 10.09 0.35 -4.98
C GLN A 203 10.98 1.50 -4.47
N ARG A 204 12.30 1.34 -4.56
CA ARG A 204 13.26 2.40 -4.23
C ARG A 204 13.10 3.60 -5.16
N GLU A 205 12.99 3.39 -6.46
CA GLU A 205 12.81 4.47 -7.43
C GLU A 205 11.47 5.21 -7.20
N LEU A 206 10.38 4.50 -6.91
CA LEU A 206 9.11 5.14 -6.54
C LEU A 206 9.25 6.00 -5.27
N THR A 207 9.97 5.50 -4.28
CA THR A 207 10.26 6.24 -3.05
C THR A 207 11.08 7.49 -3.34
N LEU A 208 12.07 7.43 -4.24
CA LEU A 208 12.88 8.57 -4.65
C LEU A 208 12.05 9.62 -5.40
N ILE A 209 11.10 9.20 -6.26
CA ILE A 209 10.17 10.12 -6.91
C ILE A 209 9.32 10.87 -5.88
N ALA A 210 8.73 10.15 -4.92
CA ALA A 210 7.94 10.75 -3.86
C ALA A 210 8.79 11.73 -3.01
N ARG A 211 10.05 11.35 -2.71
CA ARG A 211 10.99 12.18 -1.97
C ARG A 211 11.31 13.49 -2.72
N LYS A 212 11.62 13.43 -4.01
CA LYS A 212 11.86 14.62 -4.85
C LYS A 212 10.64 15.54 -4.88
N LYS A 213 9.42 14.97 -4.97
CA LYS A 213 8.18 15.75 -4.90
C LYS A 213 7.96 16.40 -3.54
N CYS A 214 8.28 15.69 -2.47
CA CYS A 214 8.25 16.23 -1.12
C CYS A 214 9.27 17.37 -0.94
N GLU A 215 10.51 17.20 -1.40
CA GLU A 215 11.57 18.20 -1.39
C GLU A 215 11.18 19.48 -2.16
N SER A 216 10.50 19.34 -3.31
CA SER A 216 10.00 20.47 -4.10
C SER A 216 8.78 21.17 -3.52
N GLY A 217 8.27 20.73 -2.36
CA GLY A 217 7.11 21.34 -1.70
C GLY A 217 5.75 21.01 -2.34
N ASN A 218 5.68 19.98 -3.18
CA ASN A 218 4.40 19.53 -3.75
C ASN A 218 3.49 19.00 -2.62
N PRO A 219 2.27 19.54 -2.41
CA PRO A 219 1.39 19.12 -1.33
C PRO A 219 0.90 17.67 -1.46
N ASP A 220 0.81 17.16 -2.70
CA ASP A 220 0.27 15.83 -2.99
C ASP A 220 1.34 14.72 -3.00
N TRP A 221 2.54 15.01 -2.48
CA TRP A 221 3.66 14.04 -2.51
C TRP A 221 3.34 12.70 -1.85
N SER A 222 2.52 12.70 -0.81
CA SER A 222 2.13 11.49 -0.07
C SER A 222 1.07 10.66 -0.79
N SER A 223 0.25 11.29 -1.64
CA SER A 223 -0.83 10.65 -2.42
C SER A 223 -0.45 10.35 -3.88
N LEU A 224 0.80 10.61 -4.27
CA LEU A 224 1.30 10.55 -5.65
C LEU A 224 0.96 9.24 -6.39
N PHE A 225 0.91 8.13 -5.69
CA PHE A 225 0.60 6.80 -6.24
C PHE A 225 -0.76 6.29 -5.77
N SER A 226 -1.70 7.16 -5.44
CA SER A 226 -3.03 6.74 -5.02
C SER A 226 -3.92 6.44 -6.23
N GLY A 227 -4.41 5.21 -6.34
CA GLY A 227 -5.45 4.82 -7.29
C GLY A 227 -6.87 5.10 -6.81
N ARG A 228 -7.05 5.83 -5.70
CA ARG A 228 -8.31 5.97 -4.97
C ARG A 228 -8.98 7.33 -5.11
N ALA A 229 -8.47 8.17 -6.03
CA ALA A 229 -9.05 9.50 -6.31
C ALA A 229 -10.41 9.39 -7.02
#